data_6bd15977c3a2acd4df43c01b8b8ef793
#
_entry.id   6bd15977c3a2acd4df43c01b8b8ef793
#
_cell.length_a   1.000
_cell.length_b   1.000
_cell.length_c   1.000
_cell.angle_alpha   90.00
_cell.angle_beta   90.00
_cell.angle_gamma   90.00
#
_symmetry.space_group_name_H-M   'P 1'
#
loop_
_entity.id
_entity.type
_entity.pdbx_description
1 polymer ?
#
loop_
_entity_poly.entity_id
_entity_poly.type
_entity_poly.pdbx_seq_one_letter_code
_entity_poly.pdbx_strand_id
1 'polypeptide(L)'
;FTGQEDKDEGVGRDITGRLVIIDEMSMVDTWLAHQLMKSLPEDVQVVFVGDQDQLPPVGPGQVLKDLLASKQLPIVELTDVYRQAEGSTIIEIAHQIKKGIVPNTLTTKTSDRSFIKASADQVANVVTQVVKSAISKGQTIRDVQVLAPMYRGPAGIDALNKQIQELVNPNDGSRKELVFGDTIYRIGDKVLQLVNQPESNVFNGDMGEVISIIRAKETIEKQDLLIVNFDGIEVTYQRADLNQITLAYCCSIHKSQGSEFPTVIMPVVRGYSKMLRRNLLYTGITRAKNFLILCGEPDVLADGLAKTDDLTRLTTLKARLNPMDIEEIEVKVENTVVN
;
A
#
# COMPACT_ATOMS: atom_id res chain seq x y z
N PHE A 1 3.88 -13.93 1.81
CA PHE A 1 3.65 -14.92 2.90
C PHE A 1 2.17 -14.92 3.22
N THR A 2 1.39 -15.78 2.58
CA THR A 2 0.03 -16.10 2.96
C THR A 2 0.10 -17.23 3.97
N GLY A 3 -0.60 -17.11 5.11
CA GLY A 3 -0.65 -18.14 6.15
C GLY A 3 -1.47 -19.37 5.73
N GLN A 4 -1.00 -20.08 4.74
CA GLN A 4 -1.30 -21.48 4.51
C GLN A 4 -0.12 -22.28 5.02
N GLU A 5 -0.40 -23.20 5.94
CA GLU A 5 0.53 -24.25 6.34
C GLU A 5 0.81 -25.13 5.12
N ASP A 6 1.65 -24.68 4.23
CA ASP A 6 2.31 -25.57 3.30
C ASP A 6 3.35 -26.36 4.09
N LYS A 7 3.01 -27.61 4.36
CA LYS A 7 3.93 -28.66 4.77
C LYS A 7 4.84 -29.05 3.61
N ASP A 8 5.48 -28.10 3.01
CA ASP A 8 6.67 -28.34 2.22
C ASP A 8 7.85 -27.81 3.04
N GLU A 9 8.74 -28.73 3.33
CA GLU A 9 10.09 -28.45 3.78
C GLU A 9 10.78 -27.60 2.71
N GLY A 10 10.35 -26.33 2.64
CA GLY A 10 11.04 -25.31 1.87
C GLY A 10 12.43 -25.21 2.44
N VAL A 11 13.39 -25.77 1.75
CA VAL A 11 14.81 -25.51 1.92
C VAL A 11 14.94 -23.99 1.89
N GLY A 12 14.92 -23.35 3.05
CA GLY A 12 15.19 -21.94 3.21
C GLY A 12 16.56 -21.73 2.56
N ARG A 13 16.61 -20.92 1.50
CA ARG A 13 17.90 -20.49 0.97
C ARG A 13 18.57 -19.74 2.09
N ASP A 14 19.63 -20.28 2.64
CA ASP A 14 20.44 -19.62 3.64
C ASP A 14 20.84 -18.24 3.09
N ILE A 15 20.54 -17.21 3.87
CA ILE A 15 20.96 -15.86 3.53
C ILE A 15 22.46 -15.85 3.66
N THR A 16 23.15 -15.63 2.54
CA THR A 16 24.63 -15.58 2.51
C THR A 16 25.07 -14.13 2.41
N GLY A 17 26.12 -13.77 3.12
CA GLY A 17 26.67 -12.43 3.08
C GLY A 17 27.10 -11.96 4.47
N ARG A 18 27.92 -10.88 4.51
CA ARG A 18 28.36 -10.24 5.76
C ARG A 18 27.47 -9.09 6.21
N LEU A 19 26.67 -8.57 5.30
CA LEU A 19 25.72 -7.48 5.54
C LEU A 19 24.40 -7.82 4.88
N VAL A 20 23.33 -7.76 5.65
CA VAL A 20 21.95 -7.88 5.18
C VAL A 20 21.20 -6.57 5.46
N ILE A 21 20.66 -5.96 4.42
CA ILE A 21 19.86 -4.74 4.53
C ILE A 21 18.38 -5.15 4.31
N ILE A 22 17.55 -4.85 5.29
CA ILE A 22 16.12 -5.16 5.27
C ILE A 22 15.36 -3.85 5.19
N ASP A 23 14.81 -3.60 4.03
CA ASP A 23 14.00 -2.41 3.77
C ASP A 23 12.52 -2.65 4.10
N GLU A 24 11.73 -1.56 4.18
CA GLU A 24 10.30 -1.56 4.49
C GLU A 24 9.95 -2.31 5.80
N MET A 25 10.81 -2.18 6.83
CA MET A 25 10.62 -2.84 8.12
C MET A 25 9.31 -2.44 8.83
N SER A 26 8.69 -1.33 8.45
CA SER A 26 7.35 -0.95 8.92
C SER A 26 6.26 -2.00 8.61
N MET A 27 6.47 -2.82 7.57
CA MET A 27 5.55 -3.87 7.13
C MET A 27 5.79 -5.22 7.81
N VAL A 28 6.87 -5.36 8.57
CA VAL A 28 7.29 -6.63 9.18
C VAL A 28 6.61 -6.82 10.53
N ASP A 29 5.75 -7.85 10.63
CA ASP A 29 5.11 -8.28 11.86
C ASP A 29 6.03 -9.15 12.74
N THR A 30 5.57 -9.53 13.92
CA THR A 30 6.36 -10.32 14.86
C THR A 30 6.70 -11.71 14.33
N TRP A 31 5.79 -12.34 13.59
CA TRP A 31 6.03 -13.67 13.06
C TRP A 31 7.08 -13.63 11.94
N LEU A 32 6.92 -12.71 11.00
CA LEU A 32 7.86 -12.52 9.89
C LEU A 32 9.26 -12.13 10.41
N ALA A 33 9.32 -11.23 11.42
CA ALA A 33 10.59 -10.87 12.07
C ALA A 33 11.25 -12.08 12.71
N HIS A 34 10.48 -12.96 13.37
CA HIS A 34 11.02 -14.18 13.98
C HIS A 34 11.61 -15.11 12.93
N GLN A 35 10.90 -15.35 11.81
CA GLN A 35 11.40 -16.20 10.73
C GLN A 35 12.66 -15.59 10.10
N LEU A 36 12.67 -14.29 9.88
CA LEU A 36 13.82 -13.57 9.36
C LEU A 36 15.05 -13.76 10.27
N MET A 37 14.91 -13.52 11.59
CA MET A 37 16.01 -13.68 12.53
C MET A 37 16.57 -15.12 12.55
N LYS A 38 15.70 -16.12 12.41
CA LYS A 38 16.14 -17.52 12.32
C LYS A 38 16.92 -17.85 11.05
N SER A 39 16.68 -17.12 9.97
CA SER A 39 17.32 -17.35 8.67
C SER A 39 18.63 -16.59 8.51
N LEU A 40 19.01 -15.75 9.48
CA LEU A 40 20.24 -14.98 9.43
C LEU A 40 21.43 -15.78 10.01
N PRO A 41 22.60 -15.74 9.37
CA PRO A 41 23.84 -16.28 9.95
C PRO A 41 24.19 -15.56 11.28
N GLU A 42 24.88 -16.25 12.19
CA GLU A 42 25.22 -15.70 13.52
C GLU A 42 26.13 -14.47 13.47
N ASP A 43 26.99 -14.39 12.47
CA ASP A 43 28.02 -13.35 12.33
C ASP A 43 27.67 -12.28 11.28
N VAL A 44 26.40 -12.21 10.85
CA VAL A 44 25.95 -11.23 9.86
C VAL A 44 25.65 -9.88 10.52
N GLN A 45 26.05 -8.80 9.86
CA GLN A 45 25.62 -7.46 10.19
C GLN A 45 24.24 -7.19 9.55
N VAL A 46 23.30 -6.66 10.32
CA VAL A 46 21.94 -6.37 9.83
C VAL A 46 21.64 -4.88 9.93
N VAL A 47 21.10 -4.31 8.86
CA VAL A 47 20.59 -2.94 8.82
C VAL A 47 19.09 -2.99 8.55
N PHE A 48 18.28 -2.50 9.48
CA PHE A 48 16.86 -2.32 9.32
C PHE A 48 16.54 -0.92 8.81
N VAL A 49 15.82 -0.83 7.70
CA VAL A 49 15.37 0.43 7.10
C VAL A 49 13.85 0.47 7.11
N GLY A 50 13.26 1.60 7.47
CA GLY A 50 11.81 1.74 7.46
C GLY A 50 11.33 3.03 8.12
N ASP A 51 10.05 3.31 7.97
CA ASP A 51 9.40 4.50 8.51
C ASP A 51 8.30 4.09 9.51
N GLN A 52 8.52 4.35 10.80
CA GLN A 52 7.60 3.99 11.87
C GLN A 52 6.26 4.75 11.84
N ASP A 53 6.17 5.84 11.07
CA ASP A 53 4.97 6.68 10.95
C ASP A 53 4.07 6.25 9.80
N GLN A 54 4.56 5.34 8.91
CA GLN A 54 3.72 4.66 7.91
C GLN A 54 2.78 3.65 8.56
N LEU A 55 1.96 3.01 7.74
CA LEU A 55 1.06 1.95 8.20
C LEU A 55 1.84 0.83 8.90
N PRO A 56 1.37 0.38 10.08
CA PRO A 56 1.94 -0.77 10.74
C PRO A 56 1.65 -2.06 9.95
N PRO A 57 2.36 -3.17 10.23
CA PRO A 57 2.11 -4.44 9.56
C PRO A 57 0.66 -4.89 9.74
N VAL A 58 0.14 -5.67 8.78
CA VAL A 58 -1.21 -6.24 8.89
C VAL A 58 -1.27 -7.28 10.03
N GLY A 59 -0.22 -8.08 10.17
CA GLY A 59 -0.09 -9.07 11.25
C GLY A 59 0.20 -8.46 12.62
N PRO A 60 0.34 -9.29 13.65
CA PRO A 60 0.52 -8.85 15.05
C PRO A 60 1.89 -8.20 15.29
N GLY A 61 1.93 -7.26 16.23
CA GLY A 61 3.16 -6.59 16.64
C GLY A 61 3.47 -5.31 15.87
N GLN A 62 4.58 -4.69 16.22
CA GLN A 62 5.11 -3.45 15.64
C GLN A 62 6.63 -3.41 15.79
N VAL A 63 7.30 -4.38 15.22
CA VAL A 63 8.72 -4.68 15.49
C VAL A 63 9.61 -3.47 15.32
N LEU A 64 9.54 -2.76 14.18
CA LEU A 64 10.36 -1.57 13.94
C LEU A 64 10.15 -0.51 15.03
N LYS A 65 8.91 -0.21 15.38
CA LYS A 65 8.57 0.79 16.39
C LYS A 65 9.09 0.40 17.78
N ASP A 66 9.02 -0.88 18.15
CA ASP A 66 9.53 -1.39 19.41
C ASP A 66 11.05 -1.37 19.47
N LEU A 67 11.75 -1.72 18.39
CA LEU A 67 13.19 -1.63 18.27
C LEU A 67 13.67 -0.17 18.46
N LEU A 68 13.06 0.77 17.75
CA LEU A 68 13.36 2.20 17.87
C LEU A 68 13.08 2.71 19.30
N ALA A 69 11.93 2.34 19.88
CA ALA A 69 11.55 2.78 21.22
C ALA A 69 12.39 2.16 22.33
N SER A 70 13.03 1.02 22.10
CA SER A 70 13.93 0.38 23.07
C SER A 70 15.23 1.14 23.28
N LYS A 71 15.71 1.87 22.25
CA LYS A 71 17.00 2.57 22.23
C LYS A 71 18.21 1.66 22.52
N GLN A 72 18.06 0.35 22.35
CA GLN A 72 19.14 -0.63 22.58
C GLN A 72 20.00 -0.86 21.34
N LEU A 73 19.57 -0.38 20.20
CA LEU A 73 20.27 -0.50 18.93
C LEU A 73 20.76 0.87 18.45
N PRO A 74 21.88 0.96 17.72
CA PRO A 74 22.27 2.19 17.04
C PRO A 74 21.18 2.65 16.07
N ILE A 75 20.81 3.93 16.13
CA ILE A 75 19.74 4.51 15.30
C ILE A 75 20.33 5.67 14.52
N VAL A 76 20.04 5.68 13.20
CA VAL A 76 20.27 6.82 12.33
C VAL A 76 18.90 7.28 11.82
N GLU A 77 18.53 8.52 12.11
CA GLU A 77 17.31 9.13 11.60
C GLU A 77 17.62 9.97 10.37
N LEU A 78 16.99 9.62 9.23
CA LEU A 78 17.06 10.41 8.01
C LEU A 78 16.01 11.52 8.08
N THR A 79 16.47 12.77 8.05
CA THR A 79 15.61 13.97 8.18
C THR A 79 15.28 14.60 6.84
N ASP A 80 16.15 14.41 5.85
CA ASP A 80 16.02 15.03 4.54
C ASP A 80 15.22 14.13 3.59
N VAL A 81 14.27 14.72 2.87
CA VAL A 81 13.43 14.02 1.89
C VAL A 81 13.86 14.42 0.49
N TYR A 82 14.34 13.44 -0.28
CA TYR A 82 14.80 13.64 -1.67
C TYR A 82 13.80 13.16 -2.74
N ARG A 83 12.68 12.56 -2.33
CA ARG A 83 11.67 11.99 -3.26
C ARG A 83 11.00 13.05 -4.11
N GLN A 84 10.67 14.20 -3.52
CA GLN A 84 10.04 15.33 -4.16
C GLN A 84 11.06 16.44 -4.42
N ALA A 85 10.73 17.39 -5.32
CA ALA A 85 11.56 18.55 -5.58
C ALA A 85 11.77 19.39 -4.31
N GLU A 86 12.88 20.09 -4.25
CA GLU A 86 13.15 21.07 -3.18
C GLU A 86 12.01 22.10 -3.11
N GLY A 87 11.51 22.38 -1.90
CA GLY A 87 10.35 23.25 -1.71
C GLY A 87 8.98 22.62 -1.96
N SER A 88 8.89 21.27 -2.05
CA SER A 88 7.63 20.57 -2.20
C SER A 88 6.70 20.79 -1.01
N THR A 89 5.48 21.24 -1.29
CA THR A 89 4.45 21.42 -0.26
C THR A 89 3.81 20.09 0.18
N ILE A 90 4.01 19.00 -0.57
CA ILE A 90 3.63 17.65 -0.16
C ILE A 90 4.51 17.22 1.02
N ILE A 91 5.82 17.48 0.96
CA ILE A 91 6.75 17.22 2.06
C ILE A 91 6.36 18.02 3.30
N GLU A 92 6.08 19.31 3.13
CA GLU A 92 5.69 20.18 4.24
C GLU A 92 4.49 19.64 5.01
N ILE A 93 3.40 19.26 4.30
CA ILE A 93 2.22 18.69 4.97
C ILE A 93 2.50 17.33 5.56
N ALA A 94 3.31 16.48 4.92
CA ALA A 94 3.70 15.19 5.46
C ALA A 94 4.46 15.33 6.79
N HIS A 95 5.42 16.25 6.88
CA HIS A 95 6.13 16.56 8.13
C HIS A 95 5.22 17.07 9.25
N GLN A 96 4.24 17.91 8.92
CA GLN A 96 3.27 18.41 9.91
C GLN A 96 2.36 17.26 10.38
N ILE A 97 1.87 16.43 9.46
CA ILE A 97 1.04 15.26 9.77
C ILE A 97 1.79 14.27 10.67
N LYS A 98 3.06 13.97 10.35
CA LYS A 98 3.93 13.12 11.18
C LYS A 98 3.99 13.62 12.63
N LYS A 99 4.10 14.94 12.83
CA LYS A 99 4.10 15.58 14.14
C LYS A 99 2.71 15.68 14.81
N GLY A 100 1.66 15.19 14.17
CA GLY A 100 0.29 15.27 14.67
C GLY A 100 -0.37 16.65 14.47
N ILE A 101 0.21 17.49 13.64
CA ILE A 101 -0.31 18.83 13.34
C ILE A 101 -1.20 18.71 12.09
N VAL A 102 -2.43 19.22 12.18
CA VAL A 102 -3.31 19.38 11.02
C VAL A 102 -2.86 20.65 10.28
N PRO A 103 -2.36 20.54 9.04
CA PRO A 103 -1.85 21.70 8.31
C PRO A 103 -2.95 22.73 8.00
N ASN A 104 -2.75 24.01 8.34
CA ASN A 104 -3.69 25.07 7.98
C ASN A 104 -3.82 25.24 6.46
N THR A 105 -2.80 24.83 5.70
CA THR A 105 -2.75 24.91 4.24
C THR A 105 -3.26 23.65 3.56
N LEU A 106 -3.88 22.71 4.30
CA LEU A 106 -4.27 21.39 3.80
C LEU A 106 -5.14 21.45 2.53
N THR A 107 -6.04 22.42 2.47
CA THR A 107 -6.94 22.64 1.34
C THR A 107 -6.45 23.68 0.33
N THR A 108 -5.26 24.26 0.56
CA THR A 108 -4.68 25.27 -0.33
C THR A 108 -4.13 24.60 -1.58
N LYS A 109 -4.49 25.13 -2.75
CA LYS A 109 -3.88 24.71 -4.03
C LYS A 109 -2.48 25.26 -4.13
N THR A 110 -1.53 24.42 -4.48
CA THR A 110 -0.12 24.78 -4.71
C THR A 110 0.35 24.26 -6.07
N SER A 111 1.66 24.36 -6.35
CA SER A 111 2.26 23.83 -7.58
C SER A 111 2.21 22.31 -7.68
N ASP A 112 2.27 21.61 -6.53
CA ASP A 112 2.40 20.13 -6.44
C ASP A 112 1.22 19.47 -5.71
N ARG A 113 0.22 20.21 -5.22
CA ARG A 113 -0.98 19.62 -4.60
C ARG A 113 -2.24 20.44 -4.81
N SER A 114 -3.36 19.77 -4.73
CA SER A 114 -4.69 20.37 -4.82
C SER A 114 -5.68 19.63 -3.93
N PHE A 115 -6.63 20.36 -3.36
CA PHE A 115 -7.80 19.81 -2.70
C PHE A 115 -9.07 20.19 -3.45
N ILE A 116 -9.86 19.20 -3.88
CA ILE A 116 -11.12 19.39 -4.58
C ILE A 116 -12.25 19.02 -3.62
N LYS A 117 -13.01 20.03 -3.18
CA LYS A 117 -14.17 19.80 -2.30
C LYS A 117 -15.26 19.06 -3.05
N ALA A 118 -15.74 17.97 -2.46
CA ALA A 118 -16.84 17.16 -2.98
C ALA A 118 -17.57 16.46 -1.84
N SER A 119 -18.87 16.32 -1.97
CA SER A 119 -19.66 15.50 -1.05
C SER A 119 -19.49 14.02 -1.33
N ALA A 120 -19.90 13.17 -0.40
CA ALA A 120 -19.71 11.72 -0.50
C ALA A 120 -20.36 11.08 -1.75
N ASP A 121 -21.47 11.65 -2.23
CA ASP A 121 -22.17 11.23 -3.44
C ASP A 121 -21.49 11.70 -4.74
N GLN A 122 -20.69 12.77 -4.69
CA GLN A 122 -20.03 13.38 -5.83
C GLN A 122 -18.59 12.92 -5.99
N VAL A 123 -17.92 12.48 -4.93
CA VAL A 123 -16.48 12.26 -4.89
C VAL A 123 -16.01 11.24 -5.94
N ALA A 124 -16.76 10.18 -6.21
CA ALA A 124 -16.39 9.20 -7.22
C ALA A 124 -16.35 9.82 -8.63
N ASN A 125 -17.34 10.64 -8.96
CA ASN A 125 -17.35 11.36 -10.22
C ASN A 125 -16.21 12.39 -10.29
N VAL A 126 -15.94 13.12 -9.20
CA VAL A 126 -14.82 14.07 -9.14
C VAL A 126 -13.49 13.36 -9.38
N VAL A 127 -13.24 12.23 -8.69
CA VAL A 127 -12.02 11.41 -8.90
C VAL A 127 -11.90 11.00 -10.37
N THR A 128 -12.97 10.49 -10.96
CA THR A 128 -12.99 10.07 -12.37
C THR A 128 -12.68 11.23 -13.31
N GLN A 129 -13.25 12.42 -13.07
CA GLN A 129 -12.96 13.61 -13.87
C GLN A 129 -11.51 14.10 -13.70
N VAL A 130 -10.95 13.96 -12.50
CA VAL A 130 -9.54 14.29 -12.24
C VAL A 130 -8.61 13.34 -13.01
N VAL A 131 -8.88 12.04 -13.01
CA VAL A 131 -8.16 11.07 -13.83
C VAL A 131 -8.24 11.46 -15.31
N LYS A 132 -9.45 11.74 -15.83
CA LYS A 132 -9.65 12.21 -17.20
C LYS A 132 -8.81 13.43 -17.53
N SER A 133 -8.81 14.43 -16.64
CA SER A 133 -8.04 15.66 -16.81
C SER A 133 -6.52 15.39 -16.81
N ALA A 134 -6.02 14.49 -15.98
CA ALA A 134 -4.62 14.10 -15.95
C ALA A 134 -4.19 13.46 -17.28
N ILE A 135 -4.98 12.50 -17.77
CA ILE A 135 -4.73 11.84 -19.06
C ILE A 135 -4.78 12.83 -20.22
N SER A 136 -5.77 13.75 -20.24
CA SER A 136 -5.88 14.77 -21.29
C SER A 136 -4.72 15.76 -21.31
N LYS A 137 -3.99 15.88 -20.21
CA LYS A 137 -2.77 16.70 -20.07
C LYS A 137 -1.48 15.94 -20.39
N GLY A 138 -1.59 14.74 -20.93
CA GLY A 138 -0.45 13.94 -21.40
C GLY A 138 0.13 12.96 -20.36
N GLN A 139 -0.49 12.81 -19.19
CA GLN A 139 -0.11 11.72 -18.28
C GLN A 139 -0.65 10.39 -18.81
N THR A 140 0.10 9.33 -18.58
CA THR A 140 -0.36 7.96 -18.85
C THR A 140 -1.13 7.41 -17.65
N ILE A 141 -1.89 6.34 -17.84
CA ILE A 141 -2.56 5.68 -16.72
C ILE A 141 -1.58 5.06 -15.72
N ARG A 142 -0.34 4.81 -16.14
CA ARG A 142 0.74 4.35 -15.25
C ARG A 142 1.20 5.46 -14.30
N ASP A 143 1.16 6.73 -14.76
CA ASP A 143 1.56 7.89 -13.95
C ASP A 143 0.55 8.26 -12.87
N VAL A 144 -0.71 7.84 -13.04
CA VAL A 144 -1.82 8.20 -12.16
C VAL A 144 -2.24 7.01 -11.31
N GLN A 145 -2.27 7.19 -9.99
CA GLN A 145 -2.77 6.18 -9.07
C GLN A 145 -3.85 6.74 -8.16
N VAL A 146 -5.01 6.10 -8.17
CA VAL A 146 -6.05 6.39 -7.18
C VAL A 146 -5.83 5.47 -5.98
N LEU A 147 -5.81 6.06 -4.77
CA LEU A 147 -5.61 5.35 -3.51
C LEU A 147 -6.83 5.53 -2.61
N ALA A 148 -7.53 4.45 -2.28
CA ALA A 148 -8.70 4.50 -1.41
C ALA A 148 -8.55 3.52 -0.23
N PRO A 149 -9.15 3.82 0.95
CA PRO A 149 -8.99 2.98 2.13
C PRO A 149 -9.91 1.76 2.16
N MET A 150 -10.97 1.72 1.33
CA MET A 150 -12.01 0.70 1.39
C MET A 150 -12.36 0.15 0.01
N TYR A 151 -12.72 -1.13 -0.04
CA TYR A 151 -13.14 -1.80 -1.28
C TYR A 151 -14.56 -1.44 -1.69
N ARG A 152 -15.50 -1.44 -0.73
CA ARG A 152 -16.93 -1.27 -0.97
C ARG A 152 -17.38 0.18 -0.82
N GLY A 153 -18.53 0.50 -1.42
CA GLY A 153 -19.17 1.82 -1.37
C GLY A 153 -19.01 2.60 -2.67
N PRO A 154 -19.72 3.74 -2.82
CA PRO A 154 -19.76 4.52 -4.06
C PRO A 154 -18.39 5.04 -4.52
N ALA A 155 -17.52 5.39 -3.58
CA ALA A 155 -16.14 5.79 -3.83
C ALA A 155 -15.13 4.71 -3.40
N GLY A 156 -15.56 3.46 -3.25
CA GLY A 156 -14.71 2.31 -2.96
C GLY A 156 -13.88 1.86 -4.15
N ILE A 157 -12.84 1.07 -3.87
CA ILE A 157 -11.89 0.58 -4.87
C ILE A 157 -12.59 -0.11 -6.03
N ASP A 158 -13.57 -0.99 -5.74
CA ASP A 158 -14.28 -1.76 -6.76
C ASP A 158 -15.07 -0.86 -7.72
N ALA A 159 -15.79 0.13 -7.16
CA ALA A 159 -16.57 1.07 -7.95
C ALA A 159 -15.67 2.00 -8.78
N LEU A 160 -14.59 2.52 -8.16
CA LEU A 160 -13.65 3.40 -8.84
C LEU A 160 -12.88 2.68 -9.96
N ASN A 161 -12.47 1.42 -9.77
CA ASN A 161 -11.84 0.63 -10.82
C ASN A 161 -12.75 0.50 -12.04
N LYS A 162 -14.03 0.16 -11.85
CA LYS A 162 -15.00 0.04 -12.96
C LYS A 162 -15.21 1.38 -13.67
N GLN A 163 -15.41 2.47 -12.93
CA GLN A 163 -15.64 3.79 -13.51
C GLN A 163 -14.43 4.31 -14.28
N ILE A 164 -13.22 4.13 -13.74
CA ILE A 164 -12.00 4.57 -14.38
C ILE A 164 -11.71 3.70 -15.60
N GLN A 165 -11.88 2.39 -15.53
CA GLN A 165 -11.75 1.49 -16.67
C GLN A 165 -12.63 1.93 -17.85
N GLU A 166 -13.93 2.17 -17.60
CA GLU A 166 -14.85 2.64 -18.65
C GLU A 166 -14.46 3.99 -19.24
N LEU A 167 -13.76 4.81 -18.48
CA LEU A 167 -13.29 6.12 -18.93
C LEU A 167 -12.04 6.03 -19.81
N VAL A 168 -11.04 5.23 -19.37
CA VAL A 168 -9.69 5.23 -19.98
C VAL A 168 -9.47 4.05 -20.92
N ASN A 169 -10.24 2.98 -20.75
CA ASN A 169 -10.16 1.77 -21.53
C ASN A 169 -11.56 1.22 -21.87
N PRO A 170 -12.46 2.06 -22.48
CA PRO A 170 -13.82 1.62 -22.81
C PRO A 170 -13.80 0.48 -23.84
N ASN A 171 -14.80 -0.37 -23.77
CA ASN A 171 -15.02 -1.36 -24.84
C ASN A 171 -15.81 -0.72 -25.98
N ASP A 172 -15.17 -0.51 -27.10
CA ASP A 172 -15.76 -0.01 -28.33
C ASP A 172 -16.29 -1.13 -29.25
N GLY A 173 -16.33 -2.37 -28.74
CA GLY A 173 -16.72 -3.58 -29.47
C GLY A 173 -15.59 -4.26 -30.25
N SER A 174 -14.40 -3.65 -30.33
CA SER A 174 -13.23 -4.22 -30.99
C SER A 174 -12.31 -4.98 -30.05
N ARG A 175 -12.38 -4.70 -28.76
CA ARG A 175 -11.47 -5.25 -27.76
C ARG A 175 -11.95 -6.59 -27.23
N LYS A 176 -11.00 -7.53 -27.09
CA LYS A 176 -11.26 -8.78 -26.39
C LYS A 176 -11.42 -8.50 -24.90
N GLU A 177 -12.43 -9.08 -24.30
CA GLU A 177 -12.70 -9.01 -22.85
C GLU A 177 -12.66 -10.41 -22.24
N LEU A 178 -12.21 -10.52 -21.01
CA LEU A 178 -12.27 -11.74 -20.21
C LEU A 178 -13.02 -11.46 -18.92
N VAL A 179 -14.14 -12.14 -18.72
CA VAL A 179 -14.97 -11.99 -17.51
C VAL A 179 -14.55 -13.02 -16.47
N PHE A 180 -14.25 -12.54 -15.26
CA PHE A 180 -13.96 -13.36 -14.08
C PHE A 180 -14.66 -12.80 -12.86
N GLY A 181 -15.67 -13.50 -12.36
CA GLY A 181 -16.55 -12.98 -11.31
C GLY A 181 -17.21 -11.67 -11.72
N ASP A 182 -17.06 -10.64 -10.88
CA ASP A 182 -17.58 -9.28 -11.13
C ASP A 182 -16.59 -8.38 -11.89
N THR A 183 -15.42 -8.92 -12.27
CA THR A 183 -14.36 -8.19 -12.95
C THR A 183 -14.35 -8.52 -14.43
N ILE A 184 -14.23 -7.51 -15.28
CA ILE A 184 -14.01 -7.62 -16.70
C ILE A 184 -12.61 -7.12 -16.99
N TYR A 185 -11.74 -7.98 -17.52
CA TYR A 185 -10.40 -7.61 -17.97
C TYR A 185 -10.41 -7.30 -19.46
N ARG A 186 -9.70 -6.24 -19.85
CA ARG A 186 -9.52 -5.79 -21.24
C ARG A 186 -8.05 -5.63 -21.56
N ILE A 187 -7.66 -5.81 -22.79
CA ILE A 187 -6.30 -5.46 -23.23
C ILE A 187 -6.07 -3.97 -22.98
N GLY A 188 -4.92 -3.65 -22.35
CA GLY A 188 -4.56 -2.30 -21.89
C GLY A 188 -4.99 -1.98 -20.46
N ASP A 189 -5.65 -2.91 -19.75
CA ASP A 189 -5.98 -2.69 -18.35
C ASP A 189 -4.74 -2.69 -17.46
N LYS A 190 -4.72 -1.77 -16.50
CA LYS A 190 -3.77 -1.75 -15.41
C LYS A 190 -4.21 -2.74 -14.34
N VAL A 191 -3.32 -3.65 -13.96
CA VAL A 191 -3.57 -4.70 -12.97
C VAL A 191 -2.51 -4.74 -11.89
N LEU A 192 -2.86 -5.33 -10.75
CA LEU A 192 -2.00 -5.55 -9.59
C LEU A 192 -1.91 -7.04 -9.30
N GLN A 193 -0.70 -7.55 -9.10
CA GLN A 193 -0.44 -8.88 -8.59
C GLN A 193 -0.78 -8.97 -7.10
N LEU A 194 -1.48 -10.01 -6.70
CA LEU A 194 -1.96 -10.19 -5.32
C LEU A 194 -1.18 -11.23 -4.51
N VAL A 195 -0.43 -12.09 -5.19
CA VAL A 195 0.33 -13.19 -4.60
C VAL A 195 1.75 -13.22 -5.15
N ASN A 196 2.69 -13.82 -4.42
CA ASN A 196 4.04 -14.00 -4.91
C ASN A 196 4.09 -15.14 -5.92
N GLN A 197 4.76 -14.93 -7.06
CA GLN A 197 5.11 -15.94 -8.07
C GLN A 197 6.63 -15.91 -8.29
N PRO A 198 7.42 -16.52 -7.38
CA PRO A 198 8.88 -16.48 -7.45
C PRO A 198 9.45 -17.09 -8.74
N GLU A 199 8.78 -18.09 -9.31
CA GLU A 199 9.15 -18.74 -10.56
C GLU A 199 9.09 -17.80 -11.78
N SER A 200 8.17 -16.83 -11.73
CA SER A 200 8.02 -15.79 -12.76
C SER A 200 8.74 -14.48 -12.39
N ASN A 201 9.36 -14.42 -11.20
CA ASN A 201 9.95 -13.20 -10.63
C ASN A 201 8.95 -12.02 -10.57
N VAL A 202 7.69 -12.32 -10.24
CA VAL A 202 6.62 -11.33 -10.04
C VAL A 202 6.04 -11.51 -8.63
N PHE A 203 5.85 -10.41 -7.93
CA PHE A 203 5.52 -10.43 -6.51
C PHE A 203 4.23 -9.68 -6.19
N ASN A 204 3.69 -9.96 -5.01
CA ASN A 204 2.53 -9.24 -4.49
C ASN A 204 2.82 -7.75 -4.38
N GLY A 205 2.03 -6.93 -5.06
CA GLY A 205 2.21 -5.48 -5.16
C GLY A 205 2.72 -5.01 -6.51
N ASP A 206 3.25 -5.91 -7.36
CA ASP A 206 3.70 -5.54 -8.70
C ASP A 206 2.53 -5.12 -9.57
N MET A 207 2.73 -4.05 -10.33
CA MET A 207 1.74 -3.52 -11.27
C MET A 207 2.11 -3.89 -12.70
N GLY A 208 1.13 -4.37 -13.44
CA GLY A 208 1.28 -4.76 -14.84
C GLY A 208 0.17 -4.22 -15.74
N GLU A 209 0.29 -4.52 -17.01
CA GLU A 209 -0.68 -4.19 -18.03
C GLU A 209 -1.11 -5.48 -18.77
N VAL A 210 -2.41 -5.65 -18.97
CA VAL A 210 -2.95 -6.74 -19.78
C VAL A 210 -2.58 -6.49 -21.25
N ILE A 211 -1.71 -7.32 -21.80
CA ILE A 211 -1.22 -7.17 -23.18
C ILE A 211 -1.93 -8.08 -24.18
N SER A 212 -2.51 -9.19 -23.71
CA SER A 212 -3.21 -10.12 -24.59
C SER A 212 -4.29 -10.91 -23.85
N ILE A 213 -5.35 -11.24 -24.60
CA ILE A 213 -6.40 -12.20 -24.20
C ILE A 213 -6.56 -13.21 -25.33
N ILE A 214 -6.29 -14.48 -25.05
CA ILE A 214 -6.40 -15.60 -25.99
C ILE A 214 -7.62 -16.42 -25.58
N ARG A 215 -8.56 -16.60 -26.50
CA ARG A 215 -9.79 -17.35 -26.22
C ARG A 215 -9.57 -18.85 -26.28
N ALA A 216 -10.36 -19.60 -25.54
CA ALA A 216 -10.33 -21.07 -25.50
C ALA A 216 -10.34 -21.76 -26.89
N LYS A 217 -11.02 -21.15 -27.86
CA LYS A 217 -11.04 -21.65 -29.27
C LYS A 217 -9.72 -21.44 -30.00
N GLU A 218 -8.85 -20.57 -29.50
CA GLU A 218 -7.55 -20.18 -30.07
C GLU A 218 -6.38 -20.94 -29.43
N THR A 219 -6.66 -21.71 -28.35
CA THR A 219 -5.66 -22.49 -27.58
C THR A 219 -5.84 -23.99 -27.80
N ILE A 220 -4.74 -24.74 -27.73
CA ILE A 220 -4.75 -26.21 -27.82
C ILE A 220 -5.48 -26.81 -26.61
N GLU A 221 -5.29 -26.21 -25.43
CA GLU A 221 -5.85 -26.66 -24.16
C GLU A 221 -7.31 -26.28 -23.96
N LYS A 222 -7.90 -25.54 -24.93
CA LYS A 222 -9.30 -25.03 -24.90
C LYS A 222 -9.61 -24.22 -23.63
N GLN A 223 -8.63 -23.43 -23.17
CA GLN A 223 -8.77 -22.53 -22.02
C GLN A 223 -8.51 -21.09 -22.43
N ASP A 224 -9.27 -20.16 -21.82
CA ASP A 224 -8.99 -18.73 -21.96
C ASP A 224 -7.70 -18.40 -21.20
N LEU A 225 -6.82 -17.61 -21.84
CA LEU A 225 -5.58 -17.12 -21.27
C LEU A 225 -5.58 -15.60 -21.24
N LEU A 226 -5.03 -15.04 -20.17
CA LEU A 226 -4.77 -13.62 -20.04
C LEU A 226 -3.27 -13.43 -19.82
N ILE A 227 -2.64 -12.56 -20.62
CA ILE A 227 -1.21 -12.28 -20.52
C ILE A 227 -1.02 -10.86 -19.99
N VAL A 228 -0.24 -10.74 -18.92
CA VAL A 228 0.11 -9.47 -18.29
C VAL A 228 1.60 -9.23 -18.41
N ASN A 229 1.96 -8.01 -18.75
CA ASN A 229 3.35 -7.54 -18.73
C ASN A 229 3.61 -6.74 -17.45
N PHE A 230 4.52 -7.25 -16.62
CA PHE A 230 5.05 -6.60 -15.42
C PHE A 230 6.46 -6.08 -15.73
N ASP A 231 6.57 -4.84 -16.24
CA ASP A 231 7.84 -4.18 -16.55
C ASP A 231 8.84 -5.02 -17.38
N GLY A 232 8.31 -5.69 -18.41
CA GLY A 232 9.10 -6.54 -19.32
C GLY A 232 9.02 -8.02 -19.02
N ILE A 233 8.40 -8.42 -17.92
CA ILE A 233 8.14 -9.82 -17.55
C ILE A 233 6.71 -10.16 -17.95
N GLU A 234 6.54 -11.08 -18.91
CA GLU A 234 5.23 -11.54 -19.33
C GLU A 234 4.80 -12.77 -18.53
N VAL A 235 3.65 -12.67 -17.88
CA VAL A 235 3.05 -13.77 -17.12
C VAL A 235 1.71 -14.15 -17.74
N THR A 236 1.53 -15.45 -17.96
CA THR A 236 0.29 -16.03 -18.49
C THR A 236 -0.57 -16.56 -17.35
N TYR A 237 -1.81 -16.09 -17.27
CA TYR A 237 -2.81 -16.53 -16.31
C TYR A 237 -3.86 -17.37 -17.00
N GLN A 238 -4.09 -18.57 -16.48
CA GLN A 238 -5.27 -19.38 -16.81
C GLN A 238 -6.48 -18.86 -16.01
N ARG A 239 -7.68 -19.33 -16.37
CA ARG A 239 -8.90 -18.90 -15.68
C ARG A 239 -8.86 -19.17 -14.14
N ALA A 240 -8.22 -20.26 -13.72
CA ALA A 240 -8.07 -20.61 -12.31
C ALA A 240 -7.15 -19.64 -11.55
N ASP A 241 -6.22 -18.99 -12.25
CA ASP A 241 -5.20 -18.11 -11.67
C ASP A 241 -5.61 -16.63 -11.64
N LEU A 242 -6.75 -16.28 -12.24
CA LEU A 242 -7.21 -14.88 -12.32
C LEU A 242 -7.56 -14.27 -10.95
N ASN A 243 -7.70 -15.08 -9.91
CA ASN A 243 -7.81 -14.62 -8.53
C ASN A 243 -6.49 -14.05 -7.97
N GLN A 244 -5.38 -14.27 -8.66
CA GLN A 244 -4.06 -13.76 -8.29
C GLN A 244 -3.83 -12.32 -8.76
N ILE A 245 -4.71 -11.77 -9.56
CA ILE A 245 -4.64 -10.39 -10.07
C ILE A 245 -5.95 -9.63 -9.86
N THR A 246 -5.87 -8.31 -9.88
CA THR A 246 -7.05 -7.43 -9.85
C THR A 246 -6.80 -6.16 -10.66
N LEU A 247 -7.87 -5.44 -11.05
CA LEU A 247 -7.73 -4.11 -11.64
C LEU A 247 -7.02 -3.16 -10.67
N ALA A 248 -6.16 -2.28 -11.17
CA ALA A 248 -5.29 -1.42 -10.40
C ALA A 248 -5.36 0.07 -10.73
N TYR A 249 -6.42 0.53 -11.38
CA TYR A 249 -6.68 1.97 -11.53
C TYR A 249 -6.84 2.65 -10.18
N CYS A 250 -7.50 1.95 -9.26
CA CYS A 250 -7.59 2.27 -7.85
C CYS A 250 -7.15 1.07 -7.03
N CYS A 251 -6.29 1.27 -6.04
CA CYS A 251 -5.90 0.23 -5.09
C CYS A 251 -5.97 0.74 -3.64
N SER A 252 -5.82 -0.17 -2.68
CA SER A 252 -5.77 0.23 -1.27
C SER A 252 -4.44 0.90 -0.92
N ILE A 253 -4.48 1.82 0.04
CA ILE A 253 -3.27 2.47 0.55
C ILE A 253 -2.28 1.44 1.09
N HIS A 254 -2.77 0.33 1.69
CA HIS A 254 -1.92 -0.78 2.13
C HIS A 254 -1.14 -1.42 0.98
N LYS A 255 -1.80 -1.61 -0.17
CA LYS A 255 -1.17 -2.22 -1.36
C LYS A 255 -0.22 -1.26 -2.09
N SER A 256 -0.23 0.03 -1.76
CA SER A 256 0.69 1.01 -2.31
C SER A 256 1.96 1.21 -1.48
N GLN A 257 2.09 0.53 -0.33
CA GLN A 257 3.33 0.56 0.45
C GLN A 257 4.50 0.04 -0.39
N GLY A 258 5.67 0.66 -0.25
CA GLY A 258 6.84 0.36 -1.10
C GLY A 258 6.78 0.97 -2.51
N SER A 259 5.61 1.39 -3.00
CA SER A 259 5.45 2.00 -4.33
C SER A 259 5.39 3.52 -4.27
N GLU A 260 5.68 4.18 -5.38
CA GLU A 260 5.51 5.63 -5.56
C GLU A 260 4.96 5.93 -6.95
N PHE A 261 4.21 7.03 -7.05
CA PHE A 261 3.53 7.39 -8.30
C PHE A 261 3.73 8.88 -8.62
N PRO A 262 3.91 9.25 -9.89
CA PRO A 262 3.99 10.63 -10.30
C PRO A 262 2.80 11.46 -9.81
N THR A 263 1.58 10.95 -9.94
CA THR A 263 0.34 11.60 -9.48
C THR A 263 -0.48 10.64 -8.62
N VAL A 264 -0.82 11.07 -7.41
CA VAL A 264 -1.71 10.34 -6.50
C VAL A 264 -3.03 11.11 -6.32
N ILE A 265 -4.13 10.40 -6.40
CA ILE A 265 -5.49 10.92 -6.17
C ILE A 265 -6.10 10.14 -5.01
N MET A 266 -6.57 10.83 -3.97
CA MET A 266 -7.15 10.19 -2.79
C MET A 266 -8.56 10.74 -2.51
N PRO A 267 -9.61 9.89 -2.55
CA PRO A 267 -10.91 10.26 -2.05
C PRO A 267 -10.92 10.31 -0.52
N VAL A 268 -11.53 11.35 0.05
CA VAL A 268 -11.66 11.57 1.49
C VAL A 268 -13.13 11.84 1.82
N VAL A 269 -13.83 10.82 2.29
CA VAL A 269 -15.26 10.89 2.58
C VAL A 269 -15.61 10.37 3.96
N ARG A 270 -16.67 10.89 4.55
CA ARG A 270 -17.13 10.51 5.89
C ARG A 270 -17.39 9.01 6.06
N GLY A 271 -17.82 8.32 4.99
CA GLY A 271 -17.96 6.86 4.99
C GLY A 271 -16.65 6.10 5.31
N TYR A 272 -15.51 6.74 5.15
CA TYR A 272 -14.19 6.17 5.46
C TYR A 272 -13.65 6.57 6.84
N SER A 273 -14.37 7.37 7.61
CA SER A 273 -13.90 8.00 8.86
C SER A 273 -13.31 7.02 9.87
N LYS A 274 -13.79 5.76 9.90
CA LYS A 274 -13.24 4.71 10.77
C LYS A 274 -11.85 4.24 10.34
N MET A 275 -11.55 4.32 9.05
CA MET A 275 -10.27 3.90 8.45
C MET A 275 -9.28 5.07 8.34
N LEU A 276 -9.81 6.30 8.18
CA LEU A 276 -8.97 7.49 8.05
C LEU A 276 -8.31 7.81 9.39
N ARG A 277 -7.06 7.45 9.50
CA ARG A 277 -6.16 7.72 10.62
C ARG A 277 -4.89 8.35 10.10
N ARG A 278 -4.14 8.97 10.98
CA ARG A 278 -2.91 9.70 10.65
C ARG A 278 -1.93 8.88 9.81
N ASN A 279 -1.57 7.68 10.27
CA ASN A 279 -0.62 6.82 9.57
C ASN A 279 -1.11 6.38 8.18
N LEU A 280 -2.40 6.08 8.01
CA LEU A 280 -2.98 5.75 6.71
C LEU A 280 -2.91 6.94 5.75
N LEU A 281 -3.29 8.13 6.21
CA LEU A 281 -3.23 9.36 5.41
C LEU A 281 -1.79 9.73 5.09
N TYR A 282 -0.89 9.66 6.07
CA TYR A 282 0.54 9.88 5.87
C TYR A 282 1.11 8.93 4.82
N THR A 283 0.84 7.62 4.94
CA THR A 283 1.29 6.63 3.96
C THR A 283 0.79 6.94 2.57
N GLY A 284 -0.51 7.25 2.41
CA GLY A 284 -1.07 7.57 1.10
C GLY A 284 -0.52 8.86 0.48
N ILE A 285 -0.40 9.93 1.28
CA ILE A 285 0.14 11.22 0.84
C ILE A 285 1.59 11.09 0.38
N THR A 286 2.41 10.33 1.10
CA THR A 286 3.82 10.12 0.79
C THR A 286 4.07 9.24 -0.43
N ARG A 287 3.03 8.62 -1.01
CA ARG A 287 3.15 7.91 -2.30
C ARG A 287 3.24 8.85 -3.49
N ALA A 288 2.83 10.12 -3.35
CA ALA A 288 2.89 11.11 -4.42
C ALA A 288 4.31 11.62 -4.64
N LYS A 289 4.81 11.48 -5.87
CA LYS A 289 6.15 11.97 -6.25
C LYS A 289 6.11 13.42 -6.73
N ASN A 290 5.17 13.75 -7.63
CA ASN A 290 5.11 15.04 -8.29
C ASN A 290 3.83 15.80 -7.95
N PHE A 291 2.68 15.13 -7.86
CA PHE A 291 1.41 15.80 -7.64
C PHE A 291 0.46 14.98 -6.76
N LEU A 292 -0.14 15.64 -5.77
CA LEU A 292 -1.14 15.08 -4.87
C LEU A 292 -2.48 15.76 -5.06
N ILE A 293 -3.54 14.98 -5.27
CA ILE A 293 -4.91 15.50 -5.36
C ILE A 293 -5.77 14.80 -4.30
N LEU A 294 -6.29 15.57 -3.37
CA LEU A 294 -7.26 15.12 -2.40
C LEU A 294 -8.66 15.55 -2.85
N CYS A 295 -9.62 14.62 -2.82
CA CYS A 295 -11.00 14.87 -3.27
C CYS A 295 -11.98 14.51 -2.16
N GLY A 296 -12.80 15.46 -1.71
CA GLY A 296 -13.84 15.16 -0.73
C GLY A 296 -14.06 16.23 0.33
N GLU A 297 -14.20 15.81 1.57
CA GLU A 297 -14.63 16.63 2.70
C GLU A 297 -13.41 17.03 3.57
N PRO A 298 -13.07 18.35 3.65
CA PRO A 298 -11.89 18.82 4.39
C PRO A 298 -11.91 18.52 5.89
N ASP A 299 -13.09 18.60 6.53
CA ASP A 299 -13.29 18.30 7.94
C ASP A 299 -13.02 16.82 8.23
N VAL A 300 -13.44 15.93 7.35
CA VAL A 300 -13.16 14.48 7.47
C VAL A 300 -11.66 14.20 7.39
N LEU A 301 -10.94 14.91 6.54
CA LEU A 301 -9.48 14.79 6.44
C LEU A 301 -8.82 15.30 7.73
N ALA A 302 -9.23 16.46 8.23
CA ALA A 302 -8.70 17.03 9.47
C ALA A 302 -8.96 16.11 10.67
N ASP A 303 -10.18 15.58 10.78
CA ASP A 303 -10.55 14.60 11.82
C ASP A 303 -9.69 13.33 11.74
N GLY A 304 -9.44 12.85 10.52
CA GLY A 304 -8.58 11.67 10.30
C GLY A 304 -7.13 11.91 10.74
N LEU A 305 -6.58 13.09 10.46
CA LEU A 305 -5.23 13.47 10.86
C LEU A 305 -5.10 13.68 12.37
N ALA A 306 -6.15 14.16 13.02
CA ALA A 306 -6.19 14.34 14.48
C ALA A 306 -6.28 13.00 15.24
N LYS A 307 -6.79 11.93 14.61
CA LYS A 307 -6.86 10.60 15.23
C LYS A 307 -5.45 10.00 15.33
N THR A 308 -5.03 9.80 16.55
CA THR A 308 -3.88 8.94 16.85
C THR A 308 -4.29 7.49 16.68
N ASP A 309 -3.33 6.61 16.39
CA ASP A 309 -3.56 5.18 16.51
C ASP A 309 -3.69 4.82 18.00
N ASP A 310 -4.90 4.98 18.52
CA ASP A 310 -5.23 4.55 19.89
C ASP A 310 -5.18 3.03 20.08
N LEU A 311 -5.01 2.28 19.00
CA LEU A 311 -4.67 0.87 19.04
C LEU A 311 -3.17 0.75 19.34
N THR A 312 -2.79 1.06 20.57
CA THR A 312 -1.50 0.63 21.10
C THR A 312 -1.48 -0.89 20.99
N ARG A 313 -0.71 -1.39 20.02
CA ARG A 313 -0.56 -2.83 19.87
C ARG A 313 0.12 -3.36 21.12
N LEU A 314 -0.50 -4.32 21.76
CA LEU A 314 0.09 -4.99 22.91
C LEU A 314 1.27 -5.83 22.41
N THR A 315 2.48 -5.42 22.80
CA THR A 315 3.73 -6.10 22.47
C THR A 315 4.66 -6.03 23.65
N THR A 316 5.46 -7.07 23.84
CA THR A 316 6.45 -7.16 24.92
C THR A 316 7.88 -6.96 24.43
N LEU A 317 8.09 -6.76 23.12
CA LEU A 317 9.43 -6.71 22.53
C LEU A 317 10.28 -5.59 23.13
N LYS A 318 9.71 -4.36 23.20
CA LYS A 318 10.41 -3.22 23.83
C LYS A 318 10.88 -3.54 25.27
N ALA A 319 9.99 -4.12 26.08
CA ALA A 319 10.31 -4.48 27.47
C ALA A 319 11.35 -5.60 27.56
N ARG A 320 11.25 -6.61 26.68
CA ARG A 320 12.24 -7.70 26.63
C ARG A 320 13.63 -7.22 26.24
N LEU A 321 13.71 -6.17 25.43
CA LEU A 321 14.99 -5.52 25.09
C LEU A 321 15.53 -4.63 26.21
N ASN A 322 14.67 -4.19 27.15
CA ASN A 322 15.02 -3.40 28.33
C ASN A 322 14.72 -4.21 29.61
N PRO A 323 15.65 -5.01 30.11
CA PRO A 323 15.41 -5.88 31.27
C PRO A 323 14.86 -5.17 32.52
N MET A 324 15.14 -3.90 32.68
CA MET A 324 14.61 -3.08 33.80
C MET A 324 13.09 -2.86 33.71
N ASP A 325 12.49 -2.99 32.48
CA ASP A 325 11.05 -2.79 32.29
C ASP A 325 10.24 -4.08 32.49
N ILE A 326 10.90 -5.24 32.66
CA ILE A 326 10.23 -6.55 32.83
C ILE A 326 9.56 -6.63 34.21
N GLU A 327 10.20 -6.14 35.25
CA GLU A 327 9.65 -6.14 36.60
C GLU A 327 8.33 -5.33 36.70
N GLU A 328 8.20 -4.21 35.94
CA GLU A 328 6.94 -3.45 35.89
C GLU A 328 5.79 -4.19 35.17
N ILE A 329 6.10 -5.06 34.21
CA ILE A 329 5.09 -5.82 33.45
C ILE A 329 4.59 -6.99 34.30
N GLU A 330 5.46 -7.70 34.99
CA GLU A 330 5.07 -8.81 35.90
C GLU A 330 4.15 -8.32 37.00
N VAL A 331 4.47 -7.18 37.63
CA VAL A 331 3.64 -6.54 38.64
C VAL A 331 2.26 -6.11 38.09
N LYS A 332 2.17 -5.64 36.83
CA LYS A 332 0.88 -5.26 36.22
C LYS A 332 0.02 -6.46 35.87
N VAL A 333 0.62 -7.56 35.43
CA VAL A 333 -0.10 -8.81 35.12
C VAL A 333 -0.65 -9.44 36.39
N GLU A 334 0.12 -9.51 37.49
CA GLU A 334 -0.35 -10.04 38.76
C GLU A 334 -1.52 -9.22 39.33
N ASN A 335 -1.48 -7.89 39.22
CA ASN A 335 -2.56 -7.02 39.67
C ASN A 335 -3.83 -7.04 38.80
N THR A 336 -3.76 -7.55 37.55
CA THR A 336 -4.91 -7.67 36.66
C THR A 336 -5.63 -9.01 36.79
N VAL A 337 -4.96 -10.02 37.33
CA VAL A 337 -5.52 -11.39 37.55
C VAL A 337 -6.22 -11.53 38.92
N VAL A 338 -6.03 -10.56 39.81
CA VAL A 338 -6.55 -10.59 41.20
C VAL A 338 -7.82 -9.72 41.39
N ASN A 339 -8.37 -9.09 40.37
CA ASN A 339 -9.62 -8.31 40.48
C ASN A 339 -10.73 -8.87 39.58
#